data_67aa4ead26a6bfebafc33b7b77791844
#
_entry.id   67aa4ead26a6bfebafc33b7b77791844
#
_cell.length_a   1.000
_cell.length_b   1.000
_cell.length_c   1.000
_cell.angle_alpha   90.00
_cell.angle_beta   90.00
_cell.angle_gamma   90.00
#
_symmetry.space_group_name_H-M   'P 1'
#
loop_
_entity.id
_entity.type
_entity.pdbx_description
1 polymer ?
#
loop_
_entity_poly.entity_id
_entity_poly.type
_entity_poly.pdbx_seq_one_letter_code
_entity_poly.pdbx_strand_id
1 'polypeptide(L)'
;MPEIGAWFARHAENIRWISFGVGVFAALSVAGLLLWRIFRRKPSPDEIERRRRDMLHRTGKIGDGEILDVDGAVILFTYSVGGVEYTVGQDAAAIASLLPADRMRMVGPASVRFDPKNPPNSIVLCEEWSGLRLRPVSDRVG
;
A
#
# COMPACT_ATOMS: atom_id res chain seq x y z
N MET A 1 14.97 -43.35 -56.83
CA MET A 1 14.44 -42.37 -55.85
C MET A 1 15.58 -41.65 -55.10
N PRO A 2 16.47 -40.92 -55.76
CA PRO A 2 17.55 -40.20 -55.03
C PRO A 2 17.28 -38.70 -54.79
N GLU A 3 16.19 -38.17 -55.32
CA GLU A 3 15.97 -36.70 -55.28
C GLU A 3 15.47 -36.15 -53.95
N ILE A 4 14.78 -36.95 -53.15
CA ILE A 4 14.22 -36.51 -51.88
C ILE A 4 15.31 -36.19 -50.84
N GLY A 5 16.42 -37.00 -50.82
CA GLY A 5 17.53 -36.77 -49.91
C GLY A 5 18.30 -35.48 -50.20
N ALA A 6 18.50 -35.15 -51.47
CA ALA A 6 19.19 -33.91 -51.87
C ALA A 6 18.36 -32.63 -51.57
N TRP A 7 17.05 -32.73 -51.61
CA TRP A 7 16.17 -31.62 -51.23
C TRP A 7 16.26 -31.33 -49.72
N PHE A 8 16.19 -32.36 -48.87
CA PHE A 8 16.33 -32.21 -47.44
C PHE A 8 17.73 -31.69 -47.03
N ALA A 9 18.80 -32.12 -47.70
CA ALA A 9 20.15 -31.61 -47.39
C ALA A 9 20.32 -30.13 -47.71
N ARG A 10 19.70 -29.63 -48.79
CA ARG A 10 19.73 -28.20 -49.16
C ARG A 10 18.90 -27.32 -48.27
N HIS A 11 17.87 -27.86 -47.61
CA HIS A 11 16.97 -27.07 -46.76
C HIS A 11 17.26 -27.27 -45.27
N ALA A 12 18.12 -28.20 -44.89
CA ALA A 12 18.49 -28.50 -43.51
C ALA A 12 19.06 -27.27 -42.74
N GLU A 13 19.84 -26.44 -43.42
CA GLU A 13 20.39 -25.23 -42.83
C GLU A 13 19.27 -24.16 -42.60
N ASN A 14 18.41 -23.98 -43.55
CA ASN A 14 17.28 -23.04 -43.40
C ASN A 14 16.32 -23.48 -42.30
N ILE A 15 16.06 -24.78 -42.18
CA ILE A 15 15.20 -25.33 -41.10
C ILE A 15 15.84 -25.07 -39.71
N ARG A 16 17.15 -25.19 -39.58
CA ARG A 16 17.89 -24.88 -38.33
C ARG A 16 17.76 -23.42 -37.94
N TRP A 17 17.91 -22.50 -38.88
CA TRP A 17 17.75 -21.08 -38.63
C TRP A 17 16.31 -20.69 -38.29
N ILE A 18 15.35 -21.31 -38.94
CA ILE A 18 13.90 -21.11 -38.65
C ILE A 18 13.55 -21.61 -37.25
N SER A 19 14.01 -22.80 -36.87
CA SER A 19 13.74 -23.36 -35.52
C SER A 19 14.44 -22.57 -34.42
N PHE A 20 15.66 -22.06 -34.68
CA PHE A 20 16.34 -21.15 -33.76
C PHE A 20 15.59 -19.82 -33.60
N GLY A 21 15.13 -19.22 -34.68
CA GLY A 21 14.34 -17.98 -34.66
C GLY A 21 13.02 -18.13 -33.92
N VAL A 22 12.30 -19.24 -34.11
CA VAL A 22 11.06 -19.55 -33.41
C VAL A 22 11.32 -19.73 -31.90
N GLY A 23 12.40 -20.41 -31.52
CA GLY A 23 12.77 -20.60 -30.12
C GLY A 23 13.08 -19.28 -29.41
N VAL A 24 13.86 -18.40 -30.06
CA VAL A 24 14.17 -17.07 -29.50
C VAL A 24 12.90 -16.21 -29.36
N PHE A 25 12.03 -16.21 -30.38
CA PHE A 25 10.78 -15.48 -30.33
C PHE A 25 9.84 -15.96 -29.23
N ALA A 26 9.73 -17.28 -29.05
CA ALA A 26 8.96 -17.88 -27.96
C ALA A 26 9.51 -17.48 -26.59
N ALA A 27 10.84 -17.54 -26.40
CA ALA A 27 11.49 -17.13 -25.14
C ALA A 27 11.26 -15.65 -24.82
N LEU A 28 11.38 -14.76 -25.81
CA LEU A 28 11.11 -13.32 -25.64
C LEU A 28 9.65 -13.05 -25.32
N SER A 29 8.72 -13.80 -25.93
CA SER A 29 7.28 -13.67 -25.67
C SER A 29 6.94 -14.10 -24.24
N VAL A 30 7.51 -15.19 -23.76
CA VAL A 30 7.33 -15.66 -22.37
C VAL A 30 7.95 -14.68 -21.39
N ALA A 31 9.14 -14.16 -21.65
CA ALA A 31 9.77 -13.14 -20.83
C ALA A 31 8.94 -11.86 -20.79
N GLY A 32 8.43 -11.41 -21.93
CA GLY A 32 7.52 -10.26 -22.02
C GLY A 32 6.23 -10.44 -21.22
N LEU A 33 5.62 -11.62 -21.30
CA LEU A 33 4.42 -11.97 -20.53
C LEU A 33 4.69 -12.01 -19.01
N LEU A 34 5.84 -12.56 -18.60
CA LEU A 34 6.23 -12.59 -17.19
C LEU A 34 6.48 -11.19 -16.65
N LEU A 35 7.22 -10.36 -17.39
CA LEU A 35 7.44 -8.96 -17.04
C LEU A 35 6.12 -8.21 -16.96
N TRP A 36 5.26 -8.33 -17.97
CA TRP A 36 3.95 -7.70 -17.98
C TRP A 36 3.08 -8.14 -16.79
N ARG A 37 3.15 -9.41 -16.39
CA ARG A 37 2.43 -9.92 -15.22
C ARG A 37 2.97 -9.36 -13.90
N ILE A 38 4.29 -9.15 -13.80
CA ILE A 38 4.94 -8.53 -12.64
C ILE A 38 4.55 -7.06 -12.54
N PHE A 39 4.62 -6.31 -13.66
CA PHE A 39 4.27 -4.89 -13.69
C PHE A 39 2.76 -4.63 -13.54
N ARG A 40 1.90 -5.60 -13.85
CA ARG A 40 0.45 -5.50 -13.66
C ARG A 40 -0.06 -6.01 -12.31
N ARG A 41 0.81 -6.33 -11.37
CA ARG A 41 0.35 -6.65 -10.01
C ARG A 41 -0.35 -5.41 -9.44
N LYS A 42 -1.67 -5.49 -9.34
CA LYS A 42 -2.45 -4.46 -8.63
C LYS A 42 -1.94 -4.43 -7.19
N PRO A 43 -1.65 -3.23 -6.64
CA PRO A 43 -1.25 -3.12 -5.25
C PRO A 43 -2.35 -3.76 -4.37
N SER A 44 -1.94 -4.46 -3.32
CA SER A 44 -2.89 -5.03 -2.36
C SER A 44 -3.66 -3.91 -1.66
N PRO A 45 -4.86 -4.19 -1.12
CA PRO A 45 -5.61 -3.21 -0.32
C PRO A 45 -4.75 -2.62 0.81
N ASP A 46 -3.94 -3.44 1.46
CA ASP A 46 -3.02 -3.00 2.53
C ASP A 46 -1.91 -2.07 2.02
N GLU A 47 -1.39 -2.31 0.82
CA GLU A 47 -0.41 -1.45 0.18
C GLU A 47 -1.01 -0.09 -0.18
N ILE A 48 -2.25 -0.06 -0.68
CA ILE A 48 -2.99 1.18 -1.00
C ILE A 48 -3.19 1.98 0.28
N GLU A 49 -3.62 1.34 1.36
CA GLU A 49 -3.85 1.97 2.64
C GLU A 49 -2.55 2.51 3.26
N ARG A 50 -1.47 1.73 3.19
CA ARG A 50 -0.15 2.19 3.64
C ARG A 50 0.29 3.44 2.89
N ARG A 51 0.17 3.46 1.56
CA ARG A 51 0.51 4.63 0.74
C ARG A 51 -0.37 5.84 1.06
N ARG A 52 -1.65 5.63 1.33
CA ARG A 52 -2.58 6.67 1.76
C ARG A 52 -2.11 7.29 3.08
N ARG A 53 -1.77 6.48 4.07
CA ARG A 53 -1.27 6.93 5.37
C ARG A 53 0.06 7.67 5.23
N ASP A 54 1.00 7.14 4.45
CA ASP A 54 2.29 7.80 4.19
C ASP A 54 2.12 9.17 3.51
N MET A 55 1.21 9.28 2.57
CA MET A 55 0.87 10.55 1.92
C MET A 55 0.32 11.55 2.95
N LEU A 56 -0.65 11.16 3.76
CA LEU A 56 -1.22 12.01 4.79
C LEU A 56 -0.18 12.42 5.84
N HIS A 57 0.74 11.54 6.22
CA HIS A 57 1.84 11.87 7.11
C HIS A 57 2.77 12.93 6.53
N ARG A 58 3.03 12.92 5.23
CA ARG A 58 3.95 13.85 4.57
C ARG A 58 3.32 15.17 4.18
N THR A 59 2.09 15.15 3.69
CA THR A 59 1.44 16.30 3.04
C THR A 59 0.16 16.76 3.73
N GLY A 60 -0.42 15.93 4.62
CA GLY A 60 -1.64 16.25 5.33
C GLY A 60 -1.45 17.41 6.30
N LYS A 61 -2.49 18.24 6.44
CA LYS A 61 -2.54 19.27 7.48
C LYS A 61 -2.93 18.64 8.82
N ILE A 62 -2.38 19.19 9.89
CA ILE A 62 -2.73 18.79 11.26
C ILE A 62 -3.91 19.66 11.71
N GLY A 63 -4.88 19.02 12.34
CA GLY A 63 -6.00 19.67 13.02
C GLY A 63 -6.32 18.97 14.33
N ASP A 64 -7.06 19.64 15.17
CA ASP A 64 -7.56 19.07 16.41
C ASP A 64 -8.80 18.24 16.12
N GLY A 65 -8.93 17.12 16.79
CA GLY A 65 -10.05 16.23 16.70
C GLY A 65 -10.31 15.52 18.02
N GLU A 66 -11.26 14.63 18.01
CA GLU A 66 -11.65 13.85 19.17
C GLU A 66 -11.98 12.42 18.76
N ILE A 67 -11.45 11.44 19.47
CA ILE A 67 -11.83 10.04 19.32
C ILE A 67 -13.11 9.85 20.12
N LEU A 68 -14.17 9.46 19.42
CA LEU A 68 -15.51 9.27 19.98
C LEU A 68 -15.68 7.86 20.54
N ASP A 69 -15.16 6.86 19.80
CA ASP A 69 -15.34 5.46 20.16
C ASP A 69 -14.27 4.58 19.48
N VAL A 70 -14.04 3.41 20.05
CA VAL A 70 -13.14 2.39 19.49
C VAL A 70 -13.79 1.03 19.60
N ASP A 71 -14.35 0.56 18.48
CA ASP A 71 -14.94 -0.77 18.36
C ASP A 71 -13.97 -1.73 17.67
N GLY A 72 -13.47 -2.71 18.43
CA GLY A 72 -12.48 -3.66 17.96
C GLY A 72 -11.19 -2.96 17.46
N ALA A 73 -11.01 -2.93 16.15
CA ALA A 73 -9.90 -2.24 15.48
C ALA A 73 -10.34 -0.99 14.70
N VAL A 74 -11.61 -0.59 14.80
CA VAL A 74 -12.13 0.61 14.16
C VAL A 74 -12.15 1.75 15.15
N ILE A 75 -11.49 2.86 14.81
CA ILE A 75 -11.43 4.07 15.60
C ILE A 75 -12.36 5.10 14.95
N LEU A 76 -13.41 5.48 15.67
CA LEU A 76 -14.32 6.54 15.23
C LEU A 76 -13.86 7.87 15.82
N PHE A 77 -13.63 8.86 14.98
CA PHE A 77 -13.16 10.18 15.40
C PHE A 77 -13.85 11.30 14.62
N THR A 78 -13.91 12.48 15.23
CA THR A 78 -14.44 13.69 14.62
C THR A 78 -13.41 14.81 14.62
N TYR A 79 -13.55 15.74 13.68
CA TYR A 79 -12.74 16.95 13.57
C TYR A 79 -13.43 17.97 12.67
N SER A 80 -13.01 19.22 12.75
CA SER A 80 -13.61 20.31 11.96
C SER A 80 -12.59 20.94 11.01
N VAL A 81 -13.02 21.17 9.77
CA VAL A 81 -12.22 21.88 8.75
C VAL A 81 -13.08 22.98 8.13
N GLY A 82 -12.67 24.24 8.29
CA GLY A 82 -13.40 25.37 7.73
C GLY A 82 -14.84 25.53 8.26
N GLY A 83 -15.11 25.09 9.48
CA GLY A 83 -16.44 25.13 10.10
C GLY A 83 -17.34 23.94 9.72
N VAL A 84 -16.84 22.99 8.93
CA VAL A 84 -17.55 21.74 8.61
C VAL A 84 -16.99 20.63 9.48
N GLU A 85 -17.88 19.91 10.15
CA GLU A 85 -17.54 18.76 10.98
C GLU A 85 -17.52 17.48 10.15
N TYR A 86 -16.48 16.65 10.35
CA TYR A 86 -16.29 15.38 9.69
C TYR A 86 -16.16 14.28 10.75
N THR A 87 -16.97 13.24 10.62
CA THR A 87 -16.84 12.01 11.42
C THR A 87 -16.35 10.89 10.54
N VAL A 88 -15.24 10.25 10.93
CA VAL A 88 -14.53 9.26 10.11
C VAL A 88 -14.21 8.03 10.95
N GLY A 89 -14.39 6.85 10.35
CA GLY A 89 -13.94 5.58 10.90
C GLY A 89 -12.59 5.19 10.28
N GLN A 90 -11.58 4.93 11.10
CA GLN A 90 -10.27 4.45 10.67
C GLN A 90 -10.11 2.99 11.05
N ASP A 91 -9.81 2.13 10.06
CA ASP A 91 -9.39 0.76 10.33
C ASP A 91 -7.94 0.75 10.84
N ALA A 92 -7.76 0.27 12.05
CA ALA A 92 -6.48 0.12 12.72
C ALA A 92 -6.07 -1.37 12.89
N ALA A 93 -6.69 -2.30 12.14
CA ALA A 93 -6.40 -3.74 12.26
C ALA A 93 -4.91 -4.05 12.05
N ALA A 94 -4.24 -3.34 11.13
CA ALA A 94 -2.81 -3.51 10.87
C ALA A 94 -1.91 -3.14 12.07
N ILE A 95 -2.41 -2.34 13.01
CA ILE A 95 -1.70 -1.90 14.22
C ILE A 95 -2.42 -2.35 15.50
N ALA A 96 -3.32 -3.32 15.41
CA ALA A 96 -4.14 -3.77 16.54
C ALA A 96 -3.31 -4.20 17.76
N SER A 97 -2.10 -4.73 17.52
CA SER A 97 -1.17 -5.12 18.59
C SER A 97 -0.55 -3.93 19.34
N LEU A 98 -0.61 -2.74 18.77
CA LEU A 98 -0.10 -1.51 19.38
C LEU A 98 -1.20 -0.75 20.14
N LEU A 99 -2.47 -1.11 19.91
CA LEU A 99 -3.59 -0.46 20.58
C LEU A 99 -3.64 -0.88 22.06
N PRO A 100 -3.95 0.05 22.98
CA PRO A 100 -4.15 -0.27 24.38
C PRO A 100 -5.18 -1.37 24.59
N ALA A 101 -4.98 -2.28 25.55
CA ALA A 101 -5.96 -3.31 25.89
C ALA A 101 -7.29 -2.70 26.34
N ASP A 102 -7.23 -1.63 27.10
CA ASP A 102 -8.39 -0.81 27.47
C ASP A 102 -8.61 0.28 26.41
N ARG A 103 -9.60 0.05 25.53
CA ARG A 103 -9.95 0.94 24.42
C ARG A 103 -10.51 2.29 24.87
N MET A 104 -11.15 2.34 26.04
CA MET A 104 -11.70 3.58 26.58
C MET A 104 -10.63 4.63 26.88
N ARG A 105 -9.39 4.22 27.10
CA ARG A 105 -8.25 5.13 27.27
C ARG A 105 -7.88 5.91 26.00
N MET A 106 -8.40 5.49 24.85
CA MET A 106 -8.16 6.17 23.56
C MET A 106 -9.22 7.23 23.28
N VAL A 107 -10.37 7.19 23.94
CA VAL A 107 -11.46 8.15 23.78
C VAL A 107 -11.04 9.52 24.34
N GLY A 108 -11.26 10.59 23.55
CA GLY A 108 -10.94 11.96 23.94
C GLY A 108 -10.12 12.71 22.88
N PRO A 109 -9.49 13.82 23.28
CA PRO A 109 -8.77 14.71 22.36
C PRO A 109 -7.66 13.99 21.63
N ALA A 110 -7.58 14.24 20.30
CA ALA A 110 -6.56 13.64 19.43
C ALA A 110 -6.18 14.61 18.32
N SER A 111 -4.97 14.46 17.80
CA SER A 111 -4.56 15.17 16.59
C SER A 111 -4.95 14.35 15.37
N VAL A 112 -5.44 15.01 14.34
CA VAL A 112 -5.86 14.43 13.07
C VAL A 112 -5.02 15.00 11.94
N ARG A 113 -4.60 14.17 11.01
CA ARG A 113 -4.08 14.64 9.72
C ARG A 113 -5.09 14.41 8.64
N PHE A 114 -5.35 15.43 7.83
CA PHE A 114 -6.33 15.38 6.75
C PHE A 114 -5.77 15.98 5.45
N ASP A 115 -6.29 15.54 4.33
CA ASP A 115 -6.02 16.15 3.02
C ASP A 115 -6.85 17.42 2.87
N PRO A 116 -6.22 18.61 2.72
CA PRO A 116 -6.97 19.85 2.56
C PRO A 116 -7.89 19.89 1.34
N LYS A 117 -7.58 19.07 0.32
CA LYS A 117 -8.39 18.98 -0.91
C LYS A 117 -9.52 17.97 -0.79
N ASN A 118 -9.41 17.04 0.13
CA ASN A 118 -10.39 16.00 0.41
C ASN A 118 -10.42 15.72 1.92
N PRO A 119 -11.05 16.61 2.73
CA PRO A 119 -11.03 16.50 4.18
C PRO A 119 -11.45 15.13 4.75
N PRO A 120 -12.45 14.42 4.21
CA PRO A 120 -12.78 13.07 4.68
C PRO A 120 -11.61 12.07 4.61
N ASN A 121 -10.63 12.32 3.75
CA ASN A 121 -9.39 11.54 3.72
C ASN A 121 -8.47 11.99 4.85
N SER A 122 -8.56 11.32 5.98
CA SER A 122 -7.88 11.69 7.22
C SER A 122 -7.41 10.47 8.00
N ILE A 123 -6.49 10.70 8.91
CA ILE A 123 -6.02 9.72 9.90
C ILE A 123 -5.89 10.38 11.25
N VAL A 124 -6.25 9.65 12.30
CA VAL A 124 -5.98 10.09 13.67
C VAL A 124 -4.53 9.77 14.02
N LEU A 125 -3.88 10.71 14.70
CA LEU A 125 -2.53 10.58 15.23
C LEU A 125 -2.65 10.39 16.74
N CYS A 126 -2.23 9.24 17.24
CA CYS A 126 -2.04 9.04 18.66
C CYS A 126 -0.58 8.72 18.92
N GLU A 127 0.10 9.62 19.58
CA GLU A 127 1.54 9.50 19.84
C GLU A 127 1.88 8.29 20.69
N GLU A 128 0.98 7.85 21.56
CA GLU A 128 1.22 6.73 22.46
C GLU A 128 1.15 5.36 21.79
N TRP A 129 0.27 5.18 20.80
CA TRP A 129 0.09 3.90 20.14
C TRP A 129 0.50 3.89 18.66
N SER A 130 0.74 5.04 18.05
CA SER A 130 1.22 5.14 16.67
C SER A 130 2.72 4.83 16.52
N GLY A 131 3.44 4.65 17.61
CA GLY A 131 4.88 4.43 17.61
C GLY A 131 5.69 5.70 17.33
N LEU A 132 5.08 6.88 17.28
CA LEU A 132 5.74 8.15 17.03
C LEU A 132 6.50 8.67 18.25
N ARG A 133 6.12 8.26 19.46
CA ARG A 133 6.92 8.49 20.68
C ARG A 133 7.78 7.28 20.97
N LEU A 134 8.98 7.29 20.44
CA LEU A 134 10.00 6.27 20.72
C LEU A 134 10.70 6.43 22.08
N ARG A 135 10.34 7.42 22.92
CA ARG A 135 10.94 7.63 24.24
C ARG A 135 9.89 7.94 25.30
N PRO A 136 9.84 7.19 26.40
CA PRO A 136 9.11 7.64 27.58
C PRO A 136 9.73 8.94 28.11
N VAL A 137 8.86 9.87 28.50
CA VAL A 137 9.25 11.20 29.04
C VAL A 137 9.93 11.10 30.44
N SER A 138 10.28 9.90 30.92
CA SER A 138 10.79 9.67 32.27
C SER A 138 12.22 10.12 32.52
N ASP A 139 12.99 10.60 31.53
CA ASP A 139 14.41 10.92 31.72
C ASP A 139 14.74 12.42 31.68
N ARG A 140 13.83 13.28 32.13
CA ARG A 140 14.17 14.68 32.43
C ARG A 140 13.78 15.07 33.85
N VAL A 141 14.33 14.39 34.81
CA VAL A 141 14.50 14.92 36.17
C VAL A 141 15.89 14.48 36.63
N GLY A 142 16.84 15.33 36.45
CA GLY A 142 18.18 15.25 36.95
C GLY A 142 18.82 16.59 36.78
#